data_dce589d8d594ed675044bc947f5970db
#
_entry.id   dce589d8d594ed675044bc947f5970db
#
_cell.length_a   1.000
_cell.length_b   1.000
_cell.length_c   1.000
_cell.angle_alpha   90.00
_cell.angle_beta   90.00
_cell.angle_gamma   90.00
#
_symmetry.space_group_name_H-M   'P 1'
#
loop_
_entity.id
_entity.type
_entity.pdbx_description
1 polymer ?
#
loop_
_entity_poly.entity_id
_entity_poly.type
_entity_poly.pdbx_seq_one_letter_code
_entity_poly.pdbx_strand_id
1 'polypeptide(L)'
;MFSIAMKMLFHDRAKFVGLVLGVAFSTLLINQQLGIFIGLISRAGAVVVDVPEADIWVMDPGVKNLDTIFPLRDTELGRVRGVPGVAWAVPLFKSNVTIRTGNGELEASLLIGVDDTTLIGLPPQILMGNIDDLRRPDAVAVSEEGFRKVWRGQPISLGNVAELNDRRAVVVAIVKDSPKFTSSITFFTRYSQALQYTNNGRNQMSFIVAKGAGDQTPEAVSANITARTGLKAMSSPAFRWKAIEYVIHNTGIPISIGTVVALGILVGIAVVGLMFNLFVLENLKQFAVLKAIGTSNLRLIGMVFLQAAVVGFVGFSVGLFGATMFFETAGKSPTFQGFFLPWYVAAGSGAVAAAIIVLAALFAMRRVLFVDPAIVFRG
;
A
#
# COMPACT_ATOMS: atom_id res chain seq x y z
N MET A 1 -34.65 1.90 -30.08
CA MET A 1 -33.20 1.65 -30.30
C MET A 1 -32.54 1.02 -29.04
N PHE A 2 -32.73 1.53 -27.85
CA PHE A 2 -32.19 0.93 -26.59
C PHE A 2 -32.55 -0.56 -26.44
N SER A 3 -33.84 -0.90 -26.56
CA SER A 3 -34.33 -2.29 -26.42
C SER A 3 -33.72 -3.24 -27.48
N ILE A 4 -33.50 -2.76 -28.72
CA ILE A 4 -32.89 -3.56 -29.79
C ILE A 4 -31.43 -3.83 -29.48
N ALA A 5 -30.67 -2.78 -29.07
CA ALA A 5 -29.28 -2.92 -28.71
C ALA A 5 -29.08 -3.93 -27.56
N MET A 6 -29.94 -3.87 -26.55
CA MET A 6 -29.87 -4.81 -25.42
C MET A 6 -30.24 -6.24 -25.80
N LYS A 7 -31.28 -6.42 -26.63
CA LYS A 7 -31.65 -7.74 -27.16
C LYS A 7 -30.53 -8.36 -27.98
N MET A 8 -29.85 -7.58 -28.82
CA MET A 8 -28.68 -8.03 -29.56
C MET A 8 -27.54 -8.46 -28.64
N LEU A 9 -27.25 -7.65 -27.61
CA LEU A 9 -26.15 -7.91 -26.68
C LEU A 9 -26.40 -9.20 -25.87
N PHE A 10 -27.63 -9.41 -25.34
CA PHE A 10 -27.98 -10.55 -24.51
C PHE A 10 -28.41 -11.80 -25.29
N HIS A 11 -28.54 -11.70 -26.60
CA HIS A 11 -28.90 -12.86 -27.47
C HIS A 11 -27.82 -13.94 -27.40
N ASP A 12 -26.55 -13.53 -27.50
CA ASP A 12 -25.41 -14.43 -27.36
C ASP A 12 -24.78 -14.30 -25.95
N ARG A 13 -25.26 -15.12 -25.03
CA ARG A 13 -24.80 -15.11 -23.62
C ARG A 13 -23.33 -15.40 -23.47
N ALA A 14 -22.78 -16.30 -24.30
CA ALA A 14 -21.37 -16.69 -24.22
C ALA A 14 -20.44 -15.51 -24.54
N LYS A 15 -20.77 -14.72 -25.57
CA LYS A 15 -19.99 -13.54 -25.94
C LYS A 15 -20.16 -12.39 -24.95
N PHE A 16 -21.39 -12.18 -24.46
CA PHE A 16 -21.60 -11.21 -23.39
C PHE A 16 -20.76 -11.53 -22.17
N VAL A 17 -20.78 -12.79 -21.72
CA VAL A 17 -19.92 -13.23 -20.58
C VAL A 17 -18.44 -13.08 -20.91
N GLY A 18 -18.00 -13.46 -22.12
CA GLY A 18 -16.59 -13.27 -22.54
C GLY A 18 -16.14 -11.81 -22.51
N LEU A 19 -16.98 -10.89 -23.00
CA LEU A 19 -16.73 -9.45 -22.96
C LEU A 19 -16.63 -8.94 -21.51
N VAL A 20 -17.60 -9.32 -20.66
CA VAL A 20 -17.63 -8.95 -19.24
C VAL A 20 -16.40 -9.47 -18.52
N LEU A 21 -16.02 -10.73 -18.74
CA LEU A 21 -14.86 -11.35 -18.11
C LEU A 21 -13.55 -10.67 -18.56
N GLY A 22 -13.43 -10.27 -19.83
CA GLY A 22 -12.25 -9.53 -20.32
C GLY A 22 -12.06 -8.20 -19.59
N VAL A 23 -13.14 -7.41 -19.44
CA VAL A 23 -13.11 -6.15 -18.68
C VAL A 23 -12.88 -6.41 -17.20
N ALA A 24 -13.56 -7.39 -16.62
CA ALA A 24 -13.45 -7.74 -15.20
C ALA A 24 -12.03 -8.16 -14.84
N PHE A 25 -11.40 -8.99 -15.66
CA PHE A 25 -10.02 -9.45 -15.44
C PHE A 25 -9.03 -8.29 -15.44
N SER A 26 -9.09 -7.40 -16.44
CA SER A 26 -8.23 -6.22 -16.49
C SER A 26 -8.46 -5.30 -15.29
N THR A 27 -9.70 -5.04 -14.95
CA THR A 27 -10.07 -4.21 -13.80
C THR A 27 -9.55 -4.81 -12.49
N LEU A 28 -9.71 -6.13 -12.30
CA LEU A 28 -9.22 -6.85 -11.13
C LEU A 28 -7.70 -6.72 -11.03
N LEU A 29 -6.96 -7.01 -12.10
CA LEU A 29 -5.49 -6.94 -12.10
C LEU A 29 -4.98 -5.53 -11.78
N ILE A 30 -5.55 -4.50 -12.41
CA ILE A 30 -5.14 -3.12 -12.19
C ILE A 30 -5.37 -2.72 -10.73
N ASN A 31 -6.57 -2.97 -10.19
CA ASN A 31 -6.90 -2.62 -8.81
C ASN A 31 -6.07 -3.40 -7.79
N GLN A 32 -5.89 -4.71 -8.01
CA GLN A 32 -5.09 -5.55 -7.14
C GLN A 32 -3.64 -5.07 -7.09
N GLN A 33 -3.01 -4.84 -8.24
CA GLN A 33 -1.60 -4.43 -8.31
C GLN A 33 -1.38 -3.04 -7.73
N LEU A 34 -2.24 -2.07 -8.05
CA LEU A 34 -2.12 -0.72 -7.52
C LEU A 34 -2.42 -0.67 -6.01
N GLY A 35 -3.39 -1.44 -5.52
CA GLY A 35 -3.67 -1.53 -4.08
C GLY A 35 -2.50 -2.16 -3.31
N ILE A 36 -1.88 -3.23 -3.84
CA ILE A 36 -0.66 -3.82 -3.28
C ILE A 36 0.47 -2.79 -3.27
N PHE A 37 0.66 -2.07 -4.37
CA PHE A 37 1.70 -1.05 -4.47
C PHE A 37 1.55 0.03 -3.41
N ILE A 38 0.36 0.60 -3.26
CA ILE A 38 0.09 1.64 -2.27
C ILE A 38 0.26 1.11 -0.85
N GLY A 39 -0.25 -0.09 -0.56
CA GLY A 39 -0.05 -0.74 0.72
C GLY A 39 1.44 -0.94 1.03
N LEU A 40 2.22 -1.37 0.04
CA LEU A 40 3.65 -1.63 0.21
C LEU A 40 4.44 -0.33 0.44
N ILE A 41 4.23 0.71 -0.38
CA ILE A 41 4.97 1.97 -0.21
C ILE A 41 4.58 2.70 1.09
N SER A 42 3.35 2.54 1.57
CA SER A 42 2.92 3.15 2.83
C SER A 42 3.70 2.62 4.03
N ARG A 43 4.15 1.35 3.97
CA ARG A 43 4.97 0.70 5.01
C ARG A 43 6.36 1.32 5.13
N ALA A 44 6.89 1.91 4.07
CA ALA A 44 8.22 2.54 4.09
C ALA A 44 8.32 3.70 5.11
N GLY A 45 7.20 4.37 5.40
CA GLY A 45 7.14 5.47 6.37
C GLY A 45 6.47 5.09 7.69
N ALA A 46 6.19 3.81 7.95
CA ALA A 46 5.37 3.36 9.07
C ALA A 46 5.95 3.74 10.44
N VAL A 47 7.27 3.62 10.63
CA VAL A 47 7.92 3.99 11.91
C VAL A 47 7.69 5.45 12.26
N VAL A 48 7.64 6.34 11.27
CA VAL A 48 7.38 7.78 11.51
C VAL A 48 5.93 8.00 11.95
N VAL A 49 4.99 7.25 11.37
CA VAL A 49 3.56 7.34 11.71
C VAL A 49 3.29 6.86 13.14
N ASP A 50 4.07 5.90 13.62
CA ASP A 50 3.91 5.31 14.95
C ASP A 50 4.46 6.19 16.08
N VAL A 51 5.12 7.31 15.75
CA VAL A 51 5.63 8.28 16.74
C VAL A 51 4.98 9.66 16.49
N PRO A 52 3.68 9.79 16.78
CA PRO A 52 2.93 11.01 16.47
C PRO A 52 3.31 12.20 17.35
N GLU A 53 3.97 11.98 18.50
CA GLU A 53 4.42 13.04 19.40
C GLU A 53 5.56 13.86 18.81
N ALA A 54 6.34 13.27 17.88
CA ALA A 54 7.51 13.91 17.28
C ALA A 54 7.16 14.61 15.97
N ASP A 55 7.49 15.88 15.91
CA ASP A 55 7.32 16.71 14.70
C ASP A 55 8.57 16.66 13.81
N ILE A 56 9.73 16.32 14.38
CA ILE A 56 11.04 16.42 13.76
C ILE A 56 11.83 15.13 13.99
N TRP A 57 12.49 14.66 12.95
CA TRP A 57 13.41 13.53 12.95
C TRP A 57 14.81 14.01 12.60
N VAL A 58 15.76 13.72 13.48
CA VAL A 58 17.18 14.08 13.33
C VAL A 58 18.00 12.81 13.16
N MET A 59 18.89 12.82 12.19
CA MET A 59 19.65 11.66 11.75
C MET A 59 21.00 12.05 11.19
N ASP A 60 21.87 11.07 10.97
CA ASP A 60 23.12 11.27 10.24
C ASP A 60 22.83 11.75 8.80
N PRO A 61 23.64 12.68 8.24
CA PRO A 61 23.46 13.16 6.87
C PRO A 61 23.43 12.07 5.79
N GLY A 62 24.10 10.94 6.02
CA GLY A 62 24.13 9.79 5.12
C GLY A 62 22.84 8.98 5.07
N VAL A 63 21.91 9.17 6.01
CA VAL A 63 20.63 8.44 6.06
C VAL A 63 19.76 8.78 4.86
N LYS A 64 19.41 7.76 4.09
CA LYS A 64 18.56 7.88 2.89
C LYS A 64 17.12 7.45 3.13
N ASN A 65 16.91 6.48 4.02
CA ASN A 65 15.61 5.92 4.37
C ASN A 65 15.61 5.45 5.82
N LEU A 66 14.47 4.93 6.29
CA LEU A 66 14.31 4.42 7.67
C LEU A 66 15.07 3.12 7.97
N ASP A 67 15.54 2.40 6.95
CA ASP A 67 16.22 1.12 7.12
C ASP A 67 17.75 1.23 6.98
N THR A 68 18.24 2.31 6.38
CA THR A 68 19.68 2.62 6.32
C THR A 68 20.06 3.48 7.52
N ILE A 69 20.50 2.84 8.59
CA ILE A 69 20.82 3.50 9.85
C ILE A 69 22.33 3.76 9.93
N PHE A 70 22.69 5.02 10.20
CA PHE A 70 24.03 5.43 10.59
C PHE A 70 23.94 5.89 12.06
N PRO A 71 24.67 5.24 12.96
CA PRO A 71 24.49 5.50 14.39
C PRO A 71 24.98 6.89 14.81
N LEU A 72 24.16 7.57 15.62
CA LEU A 72 24.48 8.85 16.24
C LEU A 72 25.12 8.63 17.60
N ARG A 73 26.08 9.47 17.96
CA ARG A 73 26.72 9.48 19.30
C ARG A 73 25.77 10.08 20.33
N ASP A 74 25.87 9.65 21.58
CA ASP A 74 25.05 10.19 22.69
C ASP A 74 25.19 11.70 22.87
N THR A 75 26.36 12.26 22.55
CA THR A 75 26.63 13.70 22.62
C THR A 75 25.76 14.51 21.67
N GLU A 76 25.30 13.91 20.55
CA GLU A 76 24.47 14.59 19.56
C GLU A 76 23.09 14.94 20.13
N LEU A 77 22.56 14.12 21.03
CA LEU A 77 21.29 14.40 21.71
C LEU A 77 21.34 15.73 22.47
N GLY A 78 22.44 15.95 23.21
CA GLY A 78 22.66 17.22 23.94
C GLY A 78 22.78 18.43 23.01
N ARG A 79 23.46 18.24 21.87
CA ARG A 79 23.59 19.30 20.85
C ARG A 79 22.23 19.67 20.25
N VAL A 80 21.39 18.68 19.94
CA VAL A 80 20.03 18.93 19.39
C VAL A 80 19.14 19.61 20.43
N ARG A 81 19.18 19.16 21.70
CA ARG A 81 18.43 19.79 22.80
C ARG A 81 18.78 21.26 23.02
N GLY A 82 20.02 21.63 22.76
CA GLY A 82 20.51 23.01 22.87
C GLY A 82 20.13 23.94 21.71
N VAL A 83 19.46 23.45 20.67
CA VAL A 83 19.07 24.30 19.53
C VAL A 83 17.83 25.13 19.88
N PRO A 84 17.85 26.47 19.71
CA PRO A 84 16.69 27.31 19.88
C PRO A 84 15.50 26.86 19.01
N GLY A 85 14.32 26.79 19.59
CA GLY A 85 13.11 26.31 18.92
C GLY A 85 12.85 24.81 19.11
N VAL A 86 13.74 24.05 19.78
CA VAL A 86 13.48 22.67 20.22
C VAL A 86 12.84 22.67 21.58
N ALA A 87 11.61 22.16 21.68
CA ALA A 87 10.90 22.02 22.96
C ALA A 87 11.43 20.81 23.76
N TRP A 88 11.61 19.68 23.09
CA TRP A 88 12.23 18.48 23.63
C TRP A 88 12.86 17.64 22.52
N ALA A 89 13.83 16.82 22.89
CA ALA A 89 14.42 15.82 22.02
C ALA A 89 14.77 14.57 22.81
N VAL A 90 14.49 13.39 22.26
CA VAL A 90 14.72 12.08 22.89
C VAL A 90 15.35 11.10 21.91
N PRO A 91 16.10 10.09 22.40
CA PRO A 91 16.70 9.09 21.54
C PRO A 91 15.66 8.10 21.03
N LEU A 92 15.84 7.61 19.81
CA LEU A 92 15.13 6.47 19.25
C LEU A 92 16.14 5.48 18.68
N PHE A 93 16.04 4.24 19.11
CA PHE A 93 16.87 3.16 18.61
C PHE A 93 16.05 2.24 17.73
N LYS A 94 16.61 1.80 16.62
CA LYS A 94 16.00 0.85 15.70
C LYS A 94 17.05 -0.16 15.26
N SER A 95 16.78 -1.43 15.42
CA SER A 95 17.67 -2.51 14.99
C SER A 95 16.88 -3.75 14.61
N ASN A 96 17.46 -4.59 13.79
CA ASN A 96 16.96 -5.93 13.56
C ASN A 96 17.52 -6.85 14.63
N VAL A 97 16.67 -7.73 15.16
CA VAL A 97 17.04 -8.78 16.10
C VAL A 97 16.41 -10.10 15.64
N THR A 98 17.02 -11.21 16.04
CA THR A 98 16.47 -12.53 15.75
C THR A 98 15.62 -12.97 16.92
N ILE A 99 14.42 -13.46 16.65
CA ILE A 99 13.53 -14.07 17.65
C ILE A 99 13.39 -15.55 17.38
N ARG A 100 13.38 -16.34 18.46
CA ARG A 100 12.98 -17.75 18.41
C ARG A 100 11.48 -17.87 18.63
N THR A 101 10.76 -18.37 17.64
CA THR A 101 9.32 -18.60 17.69
C THR A 101 8.97 -19.85 18.51
N GLY A 102 7.70 -20.00 18.89
CA GLY A 102 7.25 -21.13 19.70
C GLY A 102 7.47 -22.52 19.09
N ASN A 103 7.65 -22.62 17.77
CA ASN A 103 8.01 -23.85 17.05
C ASN A 103 9.54 -24.01 16.88
N GLY A 104 10.36 -23.15 17.48
CA GLY A 104 11.82 -23.21 17.44
C GLY A 104 12.47 -22.57 16.21
N GLU A 105 11.70 -22.06 15.27
CA GLU A 105 12.21 -21.33 14.09
C GLU A 105 12.79 -19.97 14.49
N LEU A 106 13.85 -19.57 13.81
CA LEU A 106 14.42 -18.24 13.97
C LEU A 106 13.84 -17.30 12.91
N GLU A 107 13.23 -16.20 13.35
CA GLU A 107 12.71 -15.17 12.46
C GLU A 107 13.35 -13.80 12.74
N ALA A 108 13.50 -13.00 11.70
CA ALA A 108 13.93 -11.62 11.84
C ALA A 108 12.79 -10.76 12.39
N SER A 109 13.07 -10.00 13.42
CA SER A 109 12.14 -9.05 14.03
C SER A 109 12.78 -7.67 14.15
N LEU A 110 11.94 -6.64 14.23
CA LEU A 110 12.35 -5.27 14.44
C LEU A 110 12.30 -4.96 15.94
N LEU A 111 13.38 -4.41 16.47
CA LEU A 111 13.44 -3.90 17.83
C LEU A 111 13.50 -2.37 17.79
N ILE A 112 12.59 -1.71 18.48
CA ILE A 112 12.54 -0.26 18.66
C ILE A 112 12.79 0.04 20.14
N GLY A 113 13.86 0.78 20.41
CA GLY A 113 14.18 1.31 21.74
C GLY A 113 13.67 2.74 21.86
N VAL A 114 12.74 2.95 22.78
CA VAL A 114 12.09 4.23 23.06
C VAL A 114 12.74 4.92 24.26
N ASP A 115 12.53 6.23 24.43
CA ASP A 115 13.13 6.97 25.53
C ASP A 115 12.82 6.35 26.89
N ASP A 116 13.84 6.19 27.73
CA ASP A 116 13.72 5.51 29.04
C ASP A 116 12.78 6.25 30.01
N THR A 117 12.72 7.57 29.89
CA THR A 117 11.99 8.42 30.82
C THR A 117 10.55 8.64 30.41
N THR A 118 10.35 9.09 29.17
CA THR A 118 9.06 9.51 28.67
C THR A 118 8.31 8.41 27.92
N LEU A 119 9.03 7.34 27.50
CA LEU A 119 8.54 6.28 26.63
C LEU A 119 8.03 6.79 25.27
N ILE A 120 8.43 8.01 24.87
CA ILE A 120 8.16 8.55 23.53
C ILE A 120 8.83 7.64 22.49
N GLY A 121 8.07 7.28 21.46
CA GLY A 121 8.47 6.34 20.42
C GLY A 121 7.62 5.08 20.37
N LEU A 122 6.68 4.90 21.32
CA LEU A 122 5.69 3.83 21.29
C LEU A 122 4.54 4.18 20.33
N PRO A 123 3.92 3.17 19.70
CA PRO A 123 2.67 3.39 18.98
C PRO A 123 1.57 3.91 19.92
N PRO A 124 0.69 4.80 19.40
CA PRO A 124 -0.30 5.47 20.27
C PRO A 124 -1.41 4.53 20.78
N GLN A 125 -1.63 3.40 20.13
CA GLN A 125 -2.71 2.48 20.50
C GLN A 125 -2.18 1.26 21.25
N ILE A 126 -2.50 1.21 22.56
CA ILE A 126 -2.19 0.09 23.42
C ILE A 126 -3.44 -0.78 23.49
N LEU A 127 -3.30 -2.07 23.14
CA LEU A 127 -4.40 -3.03 23.16
C LEU A 127 -4.55 -3.75 24.48
N MET A 128 -3.42 -4.06 25.13
CA MET A 128 -3.39 -4.80 26.38
C MET A 128 -2.14 -4.44 27.20
N GLY A 129 -2.23 -4.44 28.51
CA GLY A 129 -1.11 -4.18 29.41
C GLY A 129 -0.94 -2.71 29.79
N ASN A 130 0.14 -2.42 30.50
CA ASN A 130 0.50 -1.07 30.90
C ASN A 130 1.91 -0.74 30.37
N ILE A 131 2.06 0.41 29.70
CA ILE A 131 3.34 0.86 29.17
C ILE A 131 4.37 1.15 30.27
N ASP A 132 3.93 1.57 31.47
CA ASP A 132 4.85 1.80 32.59
C ASP A 132 5.57 0.52 33.06
N ASP A 133 4.98 -0.65 32.77
CA ASP A 133 5.62 -1.94 33.02
C ASP A 133 6.88 -2.19 32.19
N LEU A 134 7.07 -1.42 31.07
CA LEU A 134 8.32 -1.43 30.33
C LEU A 134 9.54 -0.98 31.15
N ARG A 135 9.32 -0.35 32.30
CA ARG A 135 10.39 0.02 33.24
C ARG A 135 10.99 -1.17 34.01
N ARG A 136 10.31 -2.33 33.98
CA ARG A 136 10.82 -3.58 34.55
C ARG A 136 11.98 -4.13 33.72
N PRO A 137 12.89 -4.88 34.32
CA PRO A 137 13.92 -5.61 33.58
C PRO A 137 13.30 -6.60 32.60
N ASP A 138 13.93 -6.78 31.44
CA ASP A 138 13.53 -7.68 30.35
C ASP A 138 12.14 -7.41 29.79
N ALA A 139 11.49 -6.31 30.12
CA ALA A 139 10.15 -5.98 29.67
C ALA A 139 10.13 -5.48 28.23
N VAL A 140 9.22 -6.03 27.43
CA VAL A 140 8.99 -5.62 26.04
C VAL A 140 7.50 -5.46 25.78
N ALA A 141 7.15 -4.51 24.92
CA ALA A 141 5.88 -4.51 24.25
C ALA A 141 6.03 -5.18 22.86
N VAL A 142 5.01 -5.84 22.39
CA VAL A 142 5.01 -6.48 21.08
C VAL A 142 3.81 -6.00 20.26
N SER A 143 4.00 -5.86 18.95
CA SER A 143 2.89 -5.60 18.03
C SER A 143 1.90 -6.76 18.04
N GLU A 144 0.60 -6.47 17.89
CA GLU A 144 -0.44 -7.51 17.83
C GLU A 144 -0.12 -8.60 16.79
N GLU A 145 0.33 -8.16 15.62
CA GLU A 145 0.73 -9.09 14.56
C GLU A 145 1.96 -9.89 14.91
N GLY A 146 2.95 -9.23 15.50
CA GLY A 146 4.14 -9.90 16.00
C GLY A 146 3.79 -10.97 17.01
N PHE A 147 2.86 -10.68 17.94
CA PHE A 147 2.38 -11.67 18.89
C PHE A 147 1.75 -12.88 18.19
N ARG A 148 0.78 -12.64 17.28
CA ARG A 148 0.10 -13.71 16.53
C ARG A 148 1.05 -14.57 15.70
N LYS A 149 2.17 -13.99 15.24
CA LYS A 149 3.16 -14.70 14.44
C LYS A 149 4.12 -15.52 15.30
N VAL A 150 4.55 -14.97 16.43
CA VAL A 150 5.49 -15.62 17.36
C VAL A 150 4.80 -16.75 18.14
N TRP A 151 3.62 -16.51 18.67
CA TRP A 151 2.84 -17.47 19.47
C TRP A 151 1.61 -17.93 18.71
N ARG A 152 1.82 -18.58 17.56
CA ARG A 152 0.75 -19.04 16.68
C ARG A 152 -0.24 -19.94 17.42
N GLY A 153 -1.53 -19.65 17.28
CA GLY A 153 -2.60 -20.44 17.89
C GLY A 153 -2.84 -20.19 19.38
N GLN A 154 -2.03 -19.37 20.04
CA GLN A 154 -2.26 -18.96 21.42
C GLN A 154 -3.16 -17.71 21.47
N PRO A 155 -4.03 -17.61 22.50
CA PRO A 155 -4.74 -16.37 22.76
C PRO A 155 -3.74 -15.24 23.11
N ILE A 156 -4.11 -14.01 22.73
CA ILE A 156 -3.31 -12.84 23.08
C ILE A 156 -3.27 -12.70 24.62
N SER A 157 -2.08 -12.73 25.20
CA SER A 157 -1.87 -12.69 26.65
C SER A 157 -0.58 -11.99 27.01
N LEU A 158 -0.49 -11.52 28.25
CA LEU A 158 0.71 -10.93 28.82
C LEU A 158 1.54 -11.98 29.58
N GLY A 159 2.82 -11.68 29.79
CA GLY A 159 3.75 -12.56 30.52
C GLY A 159 4.42 -13.61 29.64
N ASN A 160 4.10 -13.69 28.37
CA ASN A 160 4.79 -14.57 27.44
C ASN A 160 6.27 -14.21 27.36
N VAL A 161 7.12 -15.23 27.32
CA VAL A 161 8.58 -15.07 27.24
C VAL A 161 9.03 -15.32 25.81
N ALA A 162 9.87 -14.42 25.32
CA ALA A 162 10.56 -14.53 24.04
C ALA A 162 12.08 -14.54 24.25
N GLU A 163 12.83 -15.03 23.27
CA GLU A 163 14.28 -14.89 23.18
C GLU A 163 14.62 -13.95 22.03
N LEU A 164 15.15 -12.77 22.37
CA LEU A 164 15.64 -11.80 21.39
C LEU A 164 17.17 -11.82 21.41
N ASN A 165 17.80 -12.30 20.31
CA ASN A 165 19.26 -12.48 20.26
C ASN A 165 19.82 -13.21 21.48
N ASP A 166 19.21 -14.37 21.81
CA ASP A 166 19.59 -15.23 22.95
C ASP A 166 19.42 -14.59 24.33
N ARG A 167 18.66 -13.50 24.42
CA ARG A 167 18.32 -12.85 25.69
C ARG A 167 16.83 -12.93 25.95
N ARG A 168 16.49 -13.13 27.21
CA ARG A 168 15.11 -13.20 27.68
C ARG A 168 14.40 -11.85 27.49
N ALA A 169 13.16 -11.90 27.00
CA ALA A 169 12.25 -10.77 26.92
C ALA A 169 10.86 -11.19 27.39
N VAL A 170 10.22 -10.39 28.23
CA VAL A 170 8.90 -10.67 28.81
C VAL A 170 7.89 -9.68 28.25
N VAL A 171 6.83 -10.17 27.66
CA VAL A 171 5.76 -9.34 27.07
C VAL A 171 4.91 -8.73 28.19
N VAL A 172 4.99 -7.42 28.35
CA VAL A 172 4.21 -6.66 29.35
C VAL A 172 3.11 -5.80 28.73
N ALA A 173 3.19 -5.54 27.42
CA ALA A 173 2.15 -4.80 26.71
C ALA A 173 2.02 -5.32 25.26
N ILE A 174 0.82 -5.17 24.71
CA ILE A 174 0.53 -5.43 23.32
C ILE A 174 0.03 -4.14 22.68
N VAL A 175 0.67 -3.76 21.60
CA VAL A 175 0.41 -2.50 20.89
C VAL A 175 -0.07 -2.76 19.47
N LYS A 176 -0.84 -1.84 18.93
CA LYS A 176 -1.17 -1.82 17.50
C LYS A 176 -0.25 -0.82 16.82
N ASP A 177 0.63 -1.34 16.00
CA ASP A 177 1.54 -0.54 15.20
C ASP A 177 1.16 -0.57 13.73
N SER A 178 1.74 0.33 12.95
CA SER A 178 1.61 0.32 11.50
C SER A 178 2.47 -0.79 10.90
N PRO A 179 1.99 -1.56 9.92
CA PRO A 179 2.78 -2.60 9.28
C PRO A 179 4.09 -2.06 8.72
N LYS A 180 5.21 -2.69 9.07
CA LYS A 180 6.55 -2.26 8.64
C LYS A 180 6.95 -2.89 7.32
N PHE A 181 7.91 -2.26 6.64
CA PHE A 181 8.41 -2.74 5.36
C PHE A 181 9.29 -4.00 5.52
N THR A 182 10.14 -4.03 6.53
CA THR A 182 11.18 -5.05 6.71
C THR A 182 10.78 -6.23 7.58
N SER A 183 9.84 -6.06 8.49
CA SER A 183 9.38 -7.13 9.38
C SER A 183 7.94 -6.92 9.81
N SER A 184 7.19 -8.01 9.94
CA SER A 184 5.86 -8.03 10.55
C SER A 184 5.88 -8.25 12.06
N ILE A 185 7.06 -8.51 12.65
CA ILE A 185 7.25 -8.67 14.09
C ILE A 185 7.99 -7.47 14.60
N THR A 186 7.36 -6.66 15.46
CA THR A 186 7.99 -5.49 16.08
C THR A 186 7.92 -5.60 17.60
N PHE A 187 9.07 -5.46 18.23
CA PHE A 187 9.20 -5.32 19.68
C PHE A 187 9.59 -3.90 20.04
N PHE A 188 9.04 -3.41 21.14
CA PHE A 188 9.36 -2.11 21.71
C PHE A 188 9.84 -2.31 23.12
N THR A 189 10.90 -1.60 23.50
CA THR A 189 11.43 -1.60 24.85
C THR A 189 12.14 -0.28 25.13
N ARG A 190 12.61 -0.06 26.35
CA ARG A 190 13.40 1.14 26.67
C ARG A 190 14.72 1.16 25.88
N TYR A 191 15.20 2.35 25.58
CA TYR A 191 16.45 2.56 24.84
C TYR A 191 17.64 1.83 25.49
N SER A 192 17.82 1.98 26.79
CA SER A 192 18.87 1.32 27.55
C SER A 192 18.81 -0.21 27.46
N GLN A 193 17.62 -0.76 27.45
CA GLN A 193 17.39 -2.20 27.35
C GLN A 193 17.51 -2.70 25.90
N ALA A 194 17.09 -1.92 24.92
CA ALA A 194 17.23 -2.25 23.51
C ALA A 194 18.72 -2.45 23.13
N LEU A 195 19.61 -1.63 23.68
CA LEU A 195 21.05 -1.77 23.48
C LEU A 195 21.61 -3.10 24.01
N GLN A 196 20.97 -3.69 25.03
CA GLN A 196 21.38 -4.98 25.58
C GLN A 196 21.00 -6.15 24.68
N TYR A 197 19.90 -6.04 23.92
CA TYR A 197 19.48 -7.04 22.95
C TYR A 197 20.30 -7.02 21.66
N THR A 198 21.13 -5.99 21.46
CA THR A 198 21.97 -5.86 20.29
C THR A 198 23.44 -5.98 20.67
N ASN A 199 24.23 -6.74 19.91
CA ASN A 199 25.65 -6.96 20.18
C ASN A 199 26.53 -5.71 19.96
N ASN A 200 25.94 -4.58 19.64
CA ASN A 200 26.65 -3.32 19.43
C ASN A 200 26.92 -2.67 20.80
N GLY A 201 28.03 -3.01 21.44
CA GLY A 201 28.45 -2.54 22.76
C GLY A 201 28.78 -1.05 22.86
N ARG A 202 28.22 -0.18 22.01
CA ARG A 202 28.35 1.27 22.07
C ARG A 202 26.96 1.89 22.13
N ASN A 203 26.79 2.87 23.01
CA ASN A 203 25.59 3.69 23.08
C ASN A 203 25.41 4.47 21.79
N GLN A 204 24.54 3.99 20.93
CA GLN A 204 24.34 4.54 19.59
C GLN A 204 22.85 4.67 19.32
N MET A 205 22.40 5.90 19.06
CA MET A 205 21.03 6.18 18.66
C MET A 205 20.90 5.98 17.15
N SER A 206 19.76 5.48 16.70
CA SER A 206 19.45 5.43 15.26
C SER A 206 18.94 6.78 14.77
N PHE A 207 18.09 7.40 15.59
CA PHE A 207 17.48 8.71 15.34
C PHE A 207 17.38 9.48 16.65
N ILE A 208 17.27 10.80 16.54
CA ILE A 208 16.76 11.65 17.61
C ILE A 208 15.41 12.17 17.13
N VAL A 209 14.36 11.94 17.92
CA VAL A 209 13.04 12.49 17.65
C VAL A 209 12.81 13.69 18.53
N ALA A 210 12.24 14.75 17.95
CA ALA A 210 12.12 16.03 18.61
C ALA A 210 10.77 16.69 18.32
N LYS A 211 10.42 17.65 19.16
CA LYS A 211 9.28 18.53 18.98
C LYS A 211 9.72 19.98 18.91
N GLY A 212 9.15 20.73 17.99
CA GLY A 212 9.33 22.17 17.91
C GLY A 212 8.61 22.92 19.03
N ALA A 213 9.13 24.05 19.46
CA ALA A 213 8.43 24.99 20.32
C ALA A 213 7.27 25.62 19.55
N GLY A 214 6.12 25.84 20.23
CA GLY A 214 4.82 26.10 19.61
C GLY A 214 4.66 27.33 18.71
N ASP A 215 5.68 28.18 18.63
CA ASP A 215 5.71 29.41 17.83
C ASP A 215 6.45 29.27 16.48
N GLN A 216 7.14 28.13 16.27
CA GLN A 216 7.94 27.87 15.06
C GLN A 216 7.43 26.64 14.31
N THR A 217 7.51 26.70 12.99
CA THR A 217 7.16 25.53 12.15
C THR A 217 8.22 24.44 12.29
N PRO A 218 7.85 23.15 12.21
CA PRO A 218 8.79 22.04 12.27
C PRO A 218 9.91 22.14 11.21
N GLU A 219 9.62 22.73 10.06
CA GLU A 219 10.58 22.97 8.99
C GLU A 219 11.63 24.00 9.38
N ALA A 220 11.22 25.10 10.03
CA ALA A 220 12.15 26.13 10.49
C ALA A 220 13.08 25.58 11.58
N VAL A 221 12.52 24.85 12.56
CA VAL A 221 13.32 24.21 13.62
C VAL A 221 14.26 23.16 13.04
N SER A 222 13.82 22.36 12.06
CA SER A 222 14.67 21.39 11.35
C SER A 222 15.85 22.05 10.65
N ALA A 223 15.62 23.18 9.98
CA ALA A 223 16.68 23.97 9.35
C ALA A 223 17.69 24.50 10.37
N ASN A 224 17.21 25.00 11.54
CA ASN A 224 18.07 25.46 12.64
C ASN A 224 18.91 24.31 13.22
N ILE A 225 18.32 23.13 13.43
CA ILE A 225 19.05 21.95 13.89
C ILE A 225 20.16 21.60 12.90
N THR A 226 19.81 21.52 11.61
CA THR A 226 20.79 21.18 10.58
C THR A 226 21.95 22.18 10.51
N ALA A 227 21.65 23.49 10.55
CA ALA A 227 22.65 24.55 10.49
C ALA A 227 23.61 24.53 11.70
N ARG A 228 23.11 24.24 12.92
CA ARG A 228 23.91 24.31 14.15
C ARG A 228 24.63 23.01 14.50
N THR A 229 24.07 21.86 14.12
CA THR A 229 24.63 20.56 14.49
C THR A 229 25.37 19.87 13.36
N GLY A 230 25.09 20.22 12.11
CA GLY A 230 25.56 19.49 10.92
C GLY A 230 24.82 18.17 10.69
N LEU A 231 23.87 17.81 11.56
CA LEU A 231 23.01 16.64 11.38
C LEU A 231 21.90 16.97 10.37
N LYS A 232 21.33 15.94 9.80
CA LYS A 232 20.16 16.08 8.93
C LYS A 232 18.89 16.04 9.76
N ALA A 233 18.14 17.12 9.77
CA ALA A 233 16.84 17.20 10.42
C ALA A 233 15.75 17.41 9.38
N MET A 234 14.60 16.75 9.57
CA MET A 234 13.44 16.85 8.69
C MET A 234 12.16 16.81 9.52
N SER A 235 11.11 17.49 9.06
CA SER A 235 9.77 17.30 9.66
C SER A 235 9.26 15.87 9.41
N SER A 236 8.42 15.36 10.30
CA SER A 236 7.85 14.01 10.22
C SER A 236 7.21 13.72 8.85
N PRO A 237 6.35 14.62 8.29
CA PRO A 237 5.80 14.42 6.95
C PRO A 237 6.87 14.36 5.85
N ALA A 238 7.88 15.24 5.93
CA ALA A 238 8.96 15.27 4.93
C ALA A 238 9.83 14.00 4.98
N PHE A 239 10.15 13.51 6.16
CA PHE A 239 10.93 12.28 6.32
C PHE A 239 10.13 11.05 5.89
N ARG A 240 8.84 10.98 6.24
CA ARG A 240 7.94 9.93 5.74
C ARG A 240 7.91 9.90 4.21
N TRP A 241 7.73 11.07 3.58
CA TRP A 241 7.71 11.16 2.11
C TRP A 241 9.03 10.74 1.51
N LYS A 242 10.17 11.16 2.09
CA LYS A 242 11.50 10.76 1.64
C LYS A 242 11.72 9.24 1.69
N ALA A 243 11.21 8.58 2.73
CA ALA A 243 11.27 7.11 2.83
C ALA A 243 10.46 6.44 1.70
N ILE A 244 9.28 6.97 1.38
CA ILE A 244 8.43 6.52 0.26
C ILE A 244 9.14 6.77 -1.08
N GLU A 245 9.66 7.98 -1.28
CA GLU A 245 10.38 8.38 -2.49
C GLU A 245 11.60 7.46 -2.75
N TYR A 246 12.31 7.09 -1.68
CA TYR A 246 13.43 6.15 -1.79
C TYR A 246 12.97 4.80 -2.35
N VAL A 247 11.87 4.24 -1.87
CA VAL A 247 11.32 2.98 -2.39
C VAL A 247 10.92 3.14 -3.86
N ILE A 248 10.29 4.25 -4.23
CA ILE A 248 9.86 4.51 -5.60
C ILE A 248 11.05 4.58 -6.57
N HIS A 249 12.13 5.27 -6.20
CA HIS A 249 13.23 5.53 -7.11
C HIS A 249 14.40 4.52 -7.03
N ASN A 250 14.56 3.84 -5.89
CA ASN A 250 15.73 2.99 -5.64
C ASN A 250 15.42 1.49 -5.54
N THR A 251 14.15 1.10 -5.75
CA THR A 251 13.77 -0.32 -5.78
C THR A 251 13.16 -0.70 -7.12
N GLY A 252 13.21 -1.97 -7.49
CA GLY A 252 12.54 -2.49 -8.69
C GLY A 252 11.01 -2.62 -8.54
N ILE A 253 10.45 -2.30 -7.37
CA ILE A 253 9.04 -2.50 -7.06
C ILE A 253 8.11 -1.74 -8.01
N PRO A 254 8.31 -0.42 -8.26
CA PRO A 254 7.45 0.32 -9.18
C PRO A 254 7.49 -0.21 -10.61
N ILE A 255 8.68 -0.63 -11.07
CA ILE A 255 8.86 -1.19 -12.41
C ILE A 255 8.13 -2.52 -12.53
N SER A 256 8.29 -3.41 -11.55
CA SER A 256 7.62 -4.72 -11.53
C SER A 256 6.09 -4.58 -11.55
N ILE A 257 5.55 -3.76 -10.64
CA ILE A 257 4.10 -3.55 -10.55
C ILE A 257 3.58 -2.80 -11.78
N GLY A 258 4.29 -1.78 -12.25
CA GLY A 258 3.95 -1.05 -13.46
C GLY A 258 3.90 -1.94 -14.70
N THR A 259 4.82 -2.89 -14.81
CA THR A 259 4.81 -3.89 -15.90
C THR A 259 3.56 -4.76 -15.86
N VAL A 260 3.17 -5.27 -14.68
CA VAL A 260 1.95 -6.09 -14.55
C VAL A 260 0.69 -5.27 -14.86
N VAL A 261 0.62 -4.01 -14.41
CA VAL A 261 -0.49 -3.11 -14.75
C VAL A 261 -0.55 -2.87 -16.27
N ALA A 262 0.58 -2.58 -16.90
CA ALA A 262 0.67 -2.39 -18.34
C ALA A 262 0.23 -3.64 -19.12
N LEU A 263 0.65 -4.82 -18.69
CA LEU A 263 0.19 -6.10 -19.25
C LEU A 263 -1.32 -6.29 -19.05
N GLY A 264 -1.85 -5.97 -17.89
CA GLY A 264 -3.30 -6.01 -17.62
C GLY A 264 -4.10 -5.12 -18.57
N ILE A 265 -3.62 -3.91 -18.84
CA ILE A 265 -4.22 -2.98 -19.81
C ILE A 265 -4.13 -3.55 -21.23
N LEU A 266 -2.97 -4.06 -21.63
CA LEU A 266 -2.74 -4.63 -22.97
C LEU A 266 -3.65 -5.84 -23.21
N VAL A 267 -3.73 -6.75 -22.25
CA VAL A 267 -4.63 -7.92 -22.32
C VAL A 267 -6.08 -7.46 -22.40
N GLY A 268 -6.47 -6.45 -21.61
CA GLY A 268 -7.80 -5.86 -21.67
C GLY A 268 -8.14 -5.33 -23.07
N ILE A 269 -7.26 -4.52 -23.65
CA ILE A 269 -7.45 -3.99 -25.01
C ILE A 269 -7.57 -5.13 -26.02
N ALA A 270 -6.70 -6.13 -25.94
CA ALA A 270 -6.68 -7.26 -26.87
C ALA A 270 -7.95 -8.12 -26.76
N VAL A 271 -8.30 -8.56 -25.55
CA VAL A 271 -9.43 -9.47 -25.32
C VAL A 271 -10.75 -8.75 -25.60
N VAL A 272 -10.95 -7.56 -25.01
CA VAL A 272 -12.18 -6.79 -25.21
C VAL A 272 -12.31 -6.35 -26.66
N GLY A 273 -11.23 -5.90 -27.29
CA GLY A 273 -11.19 -5.48 -28.68
C GLY A 273 -11.52 -6.61 -29.64
N LEU A 274 -10.92 -7.81 -29.47
CA LEU A 274 -11.21 -8.99 -30.28
C LEU A 274 -12.65 -9.46 -30.07
N MET A 275 -13.11 -9.62 -28.85
CA MET A 275 -14.46 -10.09 -28.53
C MET A 275 -15.53 -9.12 -29.05
N PHE A 276 -15.29 -7.81 -28.88
CA PHE A 276 -16.22 -6.78 -29.36
C PHE A 276 -16.26 -6.73 -30.89
N ASN A 277 -15.12 -6.92 -31.53
CA ASN A 277 -15.04 -7.03 -33.01
C ASN A 277 -15.79 -8.27 -33.54
N LEU A 278 -15.63 -9.44 -32.89
CA LEU A 278 -16.37 -10.66 -33.23
C LEU A 278 -17.87 -10.46 -33.03
N PHE A 279 -18.27 -9.86 -31.89
CA PHE A 279 -19.67 -9.53 -31.64
C PHE A 279 -20.29 -8.67 -32.74
N VAL A 280 -19.60 -7.61 -33.17
CA VAL A 280 -20.08 -6.74 -34.27
C VAL A 280 -20.13 -7.49 -35.57
N LEU A 281 -19.13 -8.31 -35.91
CA LEU A 281 -19.10 -9.09 -37.15
C LEU A 281 -20.31 -10.02 -37.30
N GLU A 282 -20.65 -10.75 -36.28
CA GLU A 282 -21.77 -11.69 -36.30
C GLU A 282 -23.14 -11.00 -36.32
N ASN A 283 -23.21 -9.80 -35.72
CA ASN A 283 -24.43 -8.98 -35.80
C ASN A 283 -24.49 -8.06 -37.02
N LEU A 284 -23.56 -8.23 -38.00
CA LEU A 284 -23.43 -7.33 -39.13
C LEU A 284 -24.70 -7.32 -39.99
N LYS A 285 -25.35 -8.49 -40.18
CA LYS A 285 -26.62 -8.60 -40.92
C LYS A 285 -27.73 -7.78 -40.24
N GLN A 286 -27.79 -7.78 -38.90
CA GLN A 286 -28.78 -7.02 -38.14
C GLN A 286 -28.54 -5.50 -38.27
N PHE A 287 -27.28 -5.06 -38.24
CA PHE A 287 -26.91 -3.66 -38.48
C PHE A 287 -27.23 -3.24 -39.94
N ALA A 288 -27.02 -4.12 -40.94
CA ALA A 288 -27.35 -3.89 -42.32
C ALA A 288 -28.87 -3.74 -42.54
N VAL A 289 -29.69 -4.59 -41.91
CA VAL A 289 -31.16 -4.48 -41.91
C VAL A 289 -31.62 -3.14 -41.34
N LEU A 290 -31.08 -2.75 -40.19
CA LEU A 290 -31.41 -1.45 -39.56
C LEU A 290 -31.04 -0.28 -40.49
N LYS A 291 -29.92 -0.37 -41.19
CA LYS A 291 -29.46 0.65 -42.13
C LYS A 291 -30.38 0.68 -43.38
N ALA A 292 -30.81 -0.47 -43.88
CA ALA A 292 -31.75 -0.58 -45.02
C ALA A 292 -33.13 0.02 -44.70
N ILE A 293 -33.60 -0.05 -43.46
CA ILE A 293 -34.85 0.55 -42.96
C ILE A 293 -34.70 2.08 -42.70
N GLY A 294 -33.52 2.66 -42.99
CA GLY A 294 -33.29 4.11 -42.85
C GLY A 294 -32.71 4.59 -41.51
N THR A 295 -32.16 3.70 -40.71
CA THR A 295 -31.48 4.12 -39.47
C THR A 295 -30.18 4.86 -39.80
N SER A 296 -30.01 6.08 -39.27
CA SER A 296 -28.81 6.89 -39.47
C SER A 296 -27.56 6.27 -38.81
N ASN A 297 -26.40 6.50 -39.44
CA ASN A 297 -25.11 6.01 -38.93
C ASN A 297 -24.89 6.45 -37.48
N LEU A 298 -25.28 7.68 -37.08
CA LEU A 298 -25.14 8.19 -35.74
C LEU A 298 -25.92 7.36 -34.68
N ARG A 299 -27.12 6.88 -35.09
CA ARG A 299 -27.92 6.00 -34.20
C ARG A 299 -27.31 4.61 -34.06
N LEU A 300 -26.72 4.06 -35.12
CA LEU A 300 -26.00 2.78 -35.09
C LEU A 300 -24.75 2.89 -34.19
N ILE A 301 -24.01 3.98 -34.32
CA ILE A 301 -22.89 4.32 -33.42
C ILE A 301 -23.34 4.34 -31.98
N GLY A 302 -24.43 5.07 -31.68
CA GLY A 302 -24.99 5.14 -30.34
C GLY A 302 -25.38 3.78 -29.76
N MET A 303 -25.88 2.84 -30.58
CA MET A 303 -26.18 1.47 -30.17
C MET A 303 -24.92 0.70 -29.74
N VAL A 304 -23.86 0.81 -30.53
CA VAL A 304 -22.56 0.16 -30.25
C VAL A 304 -21.95 0.70 -28.95
N PHE A 305 -21.96 2.04 -28.81
CA PHE A 305 -21.46 2.65 -27.54
C PHE A 305 -22.29 2.29 -26.32
N LEU A 306 -23.61 2.19 -26.48
CA LEU A 306 -24.50 1.76 -25.38
C LEU A 306 -24.18 0.32 -24.94
N GLN A 307 -24.01 -0.59 -25.92
CA GLN A 307 -23.63 -1.99 -25.65
C GLN A 307 -22.27 -2.06 -24.94
N ALA A 308 -21.30 -1.29 -25.44
CA ALA A 308 -19.98 -1.16 -24.85
C ALA A 308 -20.04 -0.62 -23.39
N ALA A 309 -20.86 0.41 -23.15
CA ALA A 309 -21.04 0.97 -21.82
C ALA A 309 -21.65 -0.03 -20.82
N VAL A 310 -22.64 -0.82 -21.25
CA VAL A 310 -23.23 -1.87 -20.39
C VAL A 310 -22.22 -2.95 -20.06
N VAL A 311 -21.48 -3.46 -21.05
CA VAL A 311 -20.41 -4.45 -20.84
C VAL A 311 -19.36 -3.88 -19.90
N GLY A 312 -18.98 -2.62 -20.10
CA GLY A 312 -18.00 -1.94 -19.28
C GLY A 312 -18.42 -1.77 -17.85
N PHE A 313 -19.63 -1.31 -17.64
CA PHE A 313 -20.16 -1.13 -16.30
C PHE A 313 -20.24 -2.45 -15.54
N VAL A 314 -20.80 -3.50 -16.15
CA VAL A 314 -20.91 -4.82 -15.53
C VAL A 314 -19.53 -5.42 -15.29
N GLY A 315 -18.64 -5.40 -16.30
CA GLY A 315 -17.29 -5.94 -16.18
C GLY A 315 -16.45 -5.22 -15.14
N PHE A 316 -16.50 -3.88 -15.13
CA PHE A 316 -15.84 -3.08 -14.09
C PHE A 316 -16.35 -3.42 -12.68
N SER A 317 -17.67 -3.51 -12.50
CA SER A 317 -18.27 -3.84 -11.20
C SER A 317 -17.84 -5.22 -10.70
N VAL A 318 -17.82 -6.23 -11.59
CA VAL A 318 -17.36 -7.60 -11.26
C VAL A 318 -15.87 -7.61 -10.92
N GLY A 319 -15.05 -6.92 -11.70
CA GLY A 319 -13.61 -6.83 -11.47
C GLY A 319 -13.26 -6.09 -10.16
N LEU A 320 -13.98 -4.99 -9.89
CA LEU A 320 -13.82 -4.23 -8.65
C LEU A 320 -14.25 -5.04 -7.43
N PHE A 321 -15.39 -5.76 -7.52
CA PHE A 321 -15.84 -6.68 -6.47
C PHE A 321 -14.80 -7.76 -6.19
N GLY A 322 -14.21 -8.36 -7.24
CA GLY A 322 -13.15 -9.35 -7.09
C GLY A 322 -11.91 -8.77 -6.41
N ALA A 323 -11.51 -7.53 -6.74
CA ALA A 323 -10.37 -6.86 -6.11
C ALA A 323 -10.65 -6.54 -4.63
N THR A 324 -11.84 -6.04 -4.29
CA THR A 324 -12.21 -5.77 -2.89
C THR A 324 -12.27 -7.05 -2.07
N MET A 325 -12.84 -8.11 -2.59
CA MET A 325 -12.87 -9.42 -1.94
C MET A 325 -11.46 -9.98 -1.71
N PHE A 326 -10.55 -9.76 -2.67
CA PHE A 326 -9.13 -10.12 -2.49
C PHE A 326 -8.53 -9.39 -1.28
N PHE A 327 -8.70 -8.06 -1.16
CA PHE A 327 -8.12 -7.31 -0.04
C PHE A 327 -8.77 -7.66 1.29
N GLU A 328 -10.07 -7.92 1.35
CA GLU A 328 -10.75 -8.35 2.57
C GLU A 328 -10.30 -9.74 3.04
N THR A 329 -10.08 -10.67 2.11
CA THR A 329 -9.61 -12.02 2.46
C THR A 329 -8.12 -12.04 2.76
N ALA A 330 -7.32 -11.37 1.94
CA ALA A 330 -5.88 -11.26 2.12
C ALA A 330 -5.51 -10.49 3.41
N GLY A 331 -6.27 -9.43 3.74
CA GLY A 331 -6.06 -8.63 4.96
C GLY A 331 -6.17 -9.42 6.27
N LYS A 332 -6.77 -10.62 6.24
CA LYS A 332 -6.78 -11.55 7.38
C LYS A 332 -5.44 -12.27 7.58
N SER A 333 -4.58 -12.26 6.57
CA SER A 333 -3.23 -12.82 6.66
C SER A 333 -2.24 -11.77 7.17
N PRO A 334 -1.35 -12.11 8.10
CA PRO A 334 -0.32 -11.18 8.60
C PRO A 334 0.56 -10.57 7.50
N THR A 335 0.79 -11.31 6.41
CA THR A 335 1.61 -10.85 5.27
C THR A 335 0.99 -9.70 4.49
N PHE A 336 -0.34 -9.70 4.37
CA PHE A 336 -1.10 -8.73 3.58
C PHE A 336 -1.85 -7.70 4.43
N GLN A 337 -1.64 -7.70 5.73
CA GLN A 337 -2.26 -6.73 6.61
C GLN A 337 -1.83 -5.30 6.24
N GLY A 338 -2.79 -4.37 6.29
CA GLY A 338 -2.59 -2.98 5.87
C GLY A 338 -2.60 -2.74 4.36
N PHE A 339 -2.81 -3.79 3.54
CA PHE A 339 -3.14 -3.59 2.15
C PHE A 339 -4.63 -3.29 2.00
N PHE A 340 -4.93 -2.27 1.24
CA PHE A 340 -6.30 -1.82 1.02
C PHE A 340 -6.43 -1.24 -0.39
N LEU A 341 -7.66 -1.16 -0.86
CA LEU A 341 -7.96 -0.53 -2.13
C LEU A 341 -8.46 0.91 -1.90
N PRO A 342 -7.63 1.93 -2.15
CA PRO A 342 -8.06 3.32 -2.03
C PRO A 342 -9.12 3.66 -3.09
N TRP A 343 -10.10 4.49 -2.74
CA TRP A 343 -11.16 4.90 -3.66
C TRP A 343 -10.64 5.56 -4.95
N TYR A 344 -9.54 6.33 -4.87
CA TYR A 344 -8.95 6.99 -6.03
C TYR A 344 -8.30 6.00 -7.01
N VAL A 345 -7.84 4.84 -6.53
CA VAL A 345 -7.37 3.74 -7.39
C VAL A 345 -8.54 3.12 -8.12
N ALA A 346 -9.65 2.85 -7.42
CA ALA A 346 -10.87 2.34 -8.04
C ALA A 346 -11.42 3.32 -9.09
N ALA A 347 -11.42 4.63 -8.80
CA ALA A 347 -11.82 5.65 -9.76
C ALA A 347 -10.88 5.71 -10.98
N GLY A 348 -9.56 5.68 -10.76
CA GLY A 348 -8.55 5.67 -11.83
C GLY A 348 -8.66 4.43 -12.72
N SER A 349 -8.82 3.25 -12.13
CA SER A 349 -9.03 2.00 -12.88
C SER A 349 -10.34 2.02 -13.66
N GLY A 350 -11.39 2.67 -13.14
CA GLY A 350 -12.64 2.90 -13.86
C GLY A 350 -12.44 3.76 -15.10
N ALA A 351 -11.63 4.81 -15.02
CA ALA A 351 -11.29 5.63 -16.19
C ALA A 351 -10.49 4.84 -17.23
N VAL A 352 -9.54 3.99 -16.79
CA VAL A 352 -8.79 3.10 -17.68
C VAL A 352 -9.72 2.07 -18.35
N ALA A 353 -10.61 1.43 -17.59
CA ALA A 353 -11.60 0.50 -18.14
C ALA A 353 -12.51 1.18 -19.18
N ALA A 354 -13.00 2.39 -18.87
CA ALA A 354 -13.78 3.18 -19.82
C ALA A 354 -12.99 3.49 -21.11
N ALA A 355 -11.71 3.84 -20.99
CA ALA A 355 -10.85 4.08 -22.16
C ALA A 355 -10.68 2.82 -23.01
N ILE A 356 -10.42 1.65 -22.38
CA ILE A 356 -10.31 0.36 -23.08
C ILE A 356 -11.58 0.08 -23.88
N ILE A 357 -12.75 0.27 -23.25
CA ILE A 357 -14.06 -0.01 -23.86
C ILE A 357 -14.34 0.95 -25.02
N VAL A 358 -14.07 2.25 -24.82
CA VAL A 358 -14.23 3.25 -25.89
C VAL A 358 -13.34 2.92 -27.07
N LEU A 359 -12.08 2.57 -26.86
CA LEU A 359 -11.15 2.15 -27.93
C LEU A 359 -11.65 0.90 -28.64
N ALA A 360 -12.12 -0.11 -27.91
CA ALA A 360 -12.69 -1.33 -28.49
C ALA A 360 -13.94 -1.03 -29.34
N ALA A 361 -14.85 -0.19 -28.83
CA ALA A 361 -16.05 0.24 -29.53
C ALA A 361 -15.71 1.03 -30.82
N LEU A 362 -14.76 1.96 -30.75
CA LEU A 362 -14.30 2.74 -31.93
C LEU A 362 -13.69 1.84 -32.98
N PHE A 363 -12.91 0.84 -32.58
CA PHE A 363 -12.32 -0.12 -33.54
C PHE A 363 -13.37 -0.97 -34.22
N ALA A 364 -14.31 -1.51 -33.45
CA ALA A 364 -15.40 -2.34 -33.97
C ALA A 364 -16.40 -1.54 -34.86
N MET A 365 -16.62 -0.27 -34.50
CA MET A 365 -17.55 0.61 -35.21
C MET A 365 -17.15 0.87 -36.67
N ARG A 366 -15.86 0.90 -37.01
CA ARG A 366 -15.41 1.06 -38.38
C ARG A 366 -16.12 0.10 -39.33
N ARG A 367 -16.32 -1.15 -38.92
CA ARG A 367 -17.00 -2.17 -39.74
C ARG A 367 -18.50 -1.92 -39.92
N VAL A 368 -19.17 -1.41 -38.89
CA VAL A 368 -20.60 -1.06 -38.94
C VAL A 368 -20.86 0.09 -39.91
N LEU A 369 -19.97 1.09 -39.95
CA LEU A 369 -20.10 2.25 -40.81
C LEU A 369 -19.96 1.89 -42.29
N PHE A 370 -19.07 0.98 -42.62
CA PHE A 370 -18.80 0.55 -44.02
C PHE A 370 -19.63 -0.66 -44.46
N VAL A 371 -20.61 -1.09 -43.69
CA VAL A 371 -21.52 -2.17 -44.06
C VAL A 371 -22.38 -1.75 -45.25
N ASP A 372 -22.37 -2.56 -46.31
CA ASP A 372 -23.25 -2.39 -47.47
C ASP A 372 -24.62 -2.98 -47.12
N PRO A 373 -25.72 -2.19 -47.21
CA PRO A 373 -27.07 -2.71 -47.04
C PRO A 373 -27.42 -3.85 -48.00
N ALA A 374 -26.77 -3.94 -49.18
CA ALA A 374 -26.98 -5.00 -50.15
C ALA A 374 -26.61 -6.41 -49.67
N ILE A 375 -25.80 -6.54 -48.57
CA ILE A 375 -25.47 -7.84 -47.98
C ILE A 375 -26.71 -8.59 -47.48
N VAL A 376 -27.78 -7.87 -47.12
CA VAL A 376 -29.04 -8.48 -46.67
C VAL A 376 -29.76 -9.21 -47.79
N PHE A 377 -29.53 -8.79 -49.03
CA PHE A 377 -30.22 -9.32 -50.24
C PHE A 377 -29.40 -10.36 -51.00
N ARG A 378 -28.14 -10.61 -50.59
CA ARG A 378 -27.24 -11.57 -51.25
C ARG A 378 -27.07 -12.91 -50.50
N GLY A 379 -27.82 -13.14 -49.38
CA GLY A 379 -27.75 -14.36 -48.61
C GLY A 379 -28.97 -15.21 -48.63
#